data_547179a99fc6216f03bb05735947c4bd
#
_entry.id   547179a99fc6216f03bb05735947c4bd
#
_cell.length_a   1.000
_cell.length_b   1.000
_cell.length_c   1.000
_cell.angle_alpha   90.00
_cell.angle_beta   90.00
_cell.angle_gamma   90.00
#
_symmetry.space_group_name_H-M   'P 1'
#
loop_
_entity.id
_entity.type
_entity.pdbx_description
1 polymer ?
#
loop_
_entity_poly.entity_id
_entity_poly.type
_entity_poly.pdbx_seq_one_letter_code
_entity_poly.pdbx_strand_id
1 'polypeptide(L)'
;MVYQLSPGVNWTEYDLTTIVPSVSTTEGAFVGNFAWGPVEEIREISNEVELVRYFHKPNADNFKDFFTAANFLGYAQALRLVRVVDSANAFNAVSGTEPLLIKNQDDYELNYLDLSANANVGVFAARYPGELGNSLLVSYYGNANNTAYGNWTYGALELHSEFQGVPGTSKFVADRGGANDEVHVIVIDYMGKFTGLANSVLEKFSFTSKAF
;
A
#
# COMPACT_ATOMS: atom_id res chain seq x y z
N MET A 1 41.32 -49.19 8.19
CA MET A 1 41.52 -49.61 6.80
C MET A 1 41.76 -51.10 6.79
N VAL A 2 40.94 -51.87 6.13
CA VAL A 2 41.15 -53.29 5.93
C VAL A 2 41.98 -53.45 4.64
N TYR A 3 43.20 -53.95 4.77
CA TYR A 3 44.05 -54.19 3.60
C TYR A 3 43.70 -55.56 3.02
N GLN A 4 43.49 -55.64 1.72
CA GLN A 4 43.27 -56.86 0.99
C GLN A 4 44.60 -57.60 0.84
N LEU A 5 44.68 -58.84 1.36
CA LEU A 5 45.90 -59.63 1.38
C LEU A 5 46.04 -60.59 0.20
N SER A 6 45.07 -60.67 -0.68
CA SER A 6 45.10 -61.49 -1.92
C SER A 6 44.48 -60.72 -3.11
N PRO A 7 44.82 -61.12 -4.33
CA PRO A 7 44.14 -60.51 -5.48
C PRO A 7 42.64 -60.74 -5.46
N GLY A 8 41.86 -59.67 -5.47
CA GLY A 8 40.41 -59.68 -5.47
C GLY A 8 39.87 -58.37 -6.02
N VAL A 9 38.61 -58.37 -6.41
CA VAL A 9 37.90 -57.16 -6.85
C VAL A 9 37.23 -56.54 -5.61
N ASN A 10 37.66 -55.32 -5.29
CA ASN A 10 37.02 -54.55 -4.25
C ASN A 10 36.10 -53.55 -4.96
N TRP A 11 34.78 -53.71 -4.77
CA TRP A 11 33.81 -52.75 -5.28
C TRP A 11 33.03 -52.17 -4.15
N THR A 12 32.77 -50.90 -4.20
CA THR A 12 31.92 -50.15 -3.26
C THR A 12 30.77 -49.56 -4.03
N GLU A 13 29.58 -49.90 -3.63
CA GLU A 13 28.36 -49.27 -4.17
C GLU A 13 28.07 -48.01 -3.36
N TYR A 14 28.01 -46.88 -4.03
CA TYR A 14 27.52 -45.66 -3.46
C TYR A 14 26.09 -45.46 -3.96
N ASP A 15 25.12 -45.62 -3.07
CA ASP A 15 23.75 -45.29 -3.36
C ASP A 15 23.59 -43.77 -3.35
N LEU A 16 23.59 -43.17 -4.55
CA LEU A 16 23.38 -41.74 -4.75
C LEU A 16 21.88 -41.36 -4.74
N THR A 17 20.99 -42.35 -4.63
CA THR A 17 19.54 -42.07 -4.59
C THR A 17 19.10 -41.52 -3.24
N THR A 18 19.90 -41.63 -2.19
CA THR A 18 19.63 -41.02 -0.87
C THR A 18 20.12 -39.58 -0.76
N ILE A 19 20.93 -39.11 -1.70
CA ILE A 19 21.26 -37.70 -1.82
C ILE A 19 20.23 -37.07 -2.79
N VAL A 20 18.99 -36.96 -2.35
CA VAL A 20 18.12 -35.95 -2.89
C VAL A 20 18.67 -34.62 -2.38
N PRO A 21 19.30 -33.79 -3.23
CA PRO A 21 19.63 -32.46 -2.80
C PRO A 21 18.27 -31.85 -2.42
N SER A 22 18.09 -31.58 -1.15
CA SER A 22 16.97 -30.77 -0.64
C SER A 22 17.18 -29.34 -1.14
N VAL A 23 17.14 -29.18 -2.44
CA VAL A 23 16.98 -27.87 -3.06
C VAL A 23 15.48 -27.63 -3.05
N SER A 24 14.93 -27.39 -1.88
CA SER A 24 13.64 -26.78 -1.80
C SER A 24 13.86 -25.31 -2.19
N THR A 25 13.70 -25.02 -3.46
CA THR A 25 13.44 -23.66 -3.90
C THR A 25 12.09 -23.29 -3.33
N THR A 26 12.09 -22.76 -2.13
CA THR A 26 10.88 -22.25 -1.45
C THR A 26 10.51 -20.87 -1.97
N GLU A 27 11.19 -20.38 -3.00
CA GLU A 27 10.89 -19.12 -3.67
C GLU A 27 10.00 -19.36 -4.89
N GLY A 28 8.95 -18.56 -5.01
CA GLY A 28 8.07 -18.53 -6.16
C GLY A 28 7.99 -17.14 -6.75
N ALA A 29 7.54 -17.05 -8.00
CA ALA A 29 7.19 -15.80 -8.65
C ALA A 29 5.78 -15.90 -9.21
N PHE A 30 4.99 -14.85 -9.01
CA PHE A 30 3.61 -14.78 -9.48
C PHE A 30 3.30 -13.38 -10.03
N VAL A 31 2.61 -13.35 -11.16
CA VAL A 31 2.10 -12.14 -11.78
C VAL A 31 0.58 -12.26 -11.86
N GLY A 32 -0.14 -11.28 -11.33
CA GLY A 32 -1.61 -11.38 -11.28
C GLY A 32 -2.31 -10.04 -11.09
N ASN A 33 -3.63 -10.10 -11.18
CA ASN A 33 -4.52 -8.98 -10.92
C ASN A 33 -4.93 -8.99 -9.43
N PHE A 34 -4.75 -7.83 -8.77
CA PHE A 34 -5.13 -7.64 -7.36
C PHE A 34 -5.90 -6.34 -7.19
N ALA A 35 -6.71 -6.27 -6.14
CA ALA A 35 -7.59 -5.13 -5.89
C ALA A 35 -6.83 -3.83 -5.58
N TRP A 36 -5.64 -3.93 -4.98
CA TRP A 36 -4.84 -2.81 -4.51
C TRP A 36 -3.35 -3.12 -4.61
N GLY A 37 -2.50 -2.13 -4.32
CA GLY A 37 -1.05 -2.31 -4.25
C GLY A 37 -0.28 -1.74 -5.44
N PRO A 38 1.04 -1.72 -5.35
CA PRO A 38 1.91 -1.21 -6.41
C PRO A 38 1.77 -2.05 -7.68
N VAL A 39 1.83 -1.39 -8.82
CA VAL A 39 1.74 -1.99 -10.15
C VAL A 39 3.13 -2.05 -10.77
N GLU A 40 3.44 -3.17 -11.45
CA GLU A 40 4.74 -3.38 -12.12
C GLU A 40 5.95 -3.27 -11.18
N GLU A 41 5.74 -3.50 -9.88
CA GLU A 41 6.78 -3.51 -8.86
C GLU A 41 6.84 -4.88 -8.21
N ILE A 42 8.04 -5.42 -8.02
CA ILE A 42 8.23 -6.71 -7.35
C ILE A 42 8.07 -6.51 -5.84
N ARG A 43 7.11 -7.22 -5.25
CA ARG A 43 6.94 -7.30 -3.80
C ARG A 43 7.23 -8.71 -3.31
N GLU A 44 8.07 -8.82 -2.32
CA GLU A 44 8.32 -10.08 -1.62
C GLU A 44 7.29 -10.25 -0.51
N ILE A 45 6.59 -11.36 -0.54
CA ILE A 45 5.48 -11.69 0.36
C ILE A 45 5.81 -13.01 1.06
N SER A 46 5.75 -13.02 2.37
CA SER A 46 6.11 -14.18 3.18
C SER A 46 4.92 -14.97 3.74
N ASN A 47 3.75 -14.37 3.78
CA ASN A 47 2.53 -14.99 4.32
C ASN A 47 1.26 -14.30 3.79
N GLU A 48 0.10 -14.94 4.03
CA GLU A 48 -1.20 -14.43 3.57
C GLU A 48 -1.59 -13.09 4.23
N VAL A 49 -1.22 -12.85 5.47
CA VAL A 49 -1.51 -11.58 6.16
C VAL A 49 -0.81 -10.43 5.44
N GLU A 50 0.42 -10.65 5.03
CA GLU A 50 1.19 -9.68 4.27
C GLU A 50 0.63 -9.50 2.85
N LEU A 51 0.18 -10.58 2.22
CA LEU A 51 -0.53 -10.52 0.94
C LEU A 51 -1.77 -9.61 1.03
N VAL A 52 -2.62 -9.81 2.04
CA VAL A 52 -3.79 -8.97 2.29
C VAL A 52 -3.40 -7.52 2.60
N ARG A 53 -2.33 -7.30 3.35
CA ARG A 53 -1.86 -5.97 3.71
C ARG A 53 -1.44 -5.14 2.49
N TYR A 54 -0.73 -5.76 1.54
CA TYR A 54 -0.24 -5.06 0.33
C TYR A 54 -1.27 -5.00 -0.78
N PHE A 55 -2.01 -6.11 -1.00
CA PHE A 55 -2.85 -6.27 -2.18
C PHE A 55 -4.34 -6.32 -1.88
N HIS A 56 -4.70 -6.14 -0.61
CA HIS A 56 -6.06 -6.17 -0.10
C HIS A 56 -6.75 -7.54 -0.26
N LYS A 57 -8.01 -7.63 0.22
CA LYS A 57 -8.82 -8.85 0.15
C LYS A 57 -9.25 -9.14 -1.29
N PRO A 58 -9.50 -10.41 -1.64
CA PRO A 58 -10.00 -10.77 -2.96
C PRO A 58 -11.43 -10.25 -3.19
N ASN A 59 -11.75 -10.02 -4.44
CA ASN A 59 -13.10 -9.72 -4.93
C ASN A 59 -13.49 -10.70 -6.05
N ALA A 60 -14.65 -10.47 -6.69
CA ALA A 60 -15.17 -11.34 -7.75
C ALA A 60 -14.25 -11.40 -8.98
N ASP A 61 -13.43 -10.39 -9.23
CA ASP A 61 -12.62 -10.27 -10.44
C ASP A 61 -11.23 -10.85 -10.28
N ASN A 62 -10.69 -10.85 -9.04
CA ASN A 62 -9.30 -11.23 -8.76
C ASN A 62 -9.15 -12.45 -7.81
N PHE A 63 -10.23 -13.10 -7.40
CA PHE A 63 -10.16 -14.19 -6.42
C PHE A 63 -9.29 -15.35 -6.86
N LYS A 64 -9.21 -15.64 -8.16
CA LYS A 64 -8.38 -16.72 -8.70
C LYS A 64 -6.89 -16.43 -8.47
N ASP A 65 -6.47 -15.23 -8.80
CA ASP A 65 -5.08 -14.79 -8.66
C ASP A 65 -4.71 -14.71 -7.18
N PHE A 66 -5.60 -14.14 -6.35
CA PHE A 66 -5.38 -14.05 -4.92
C PHE A 66 -5.22 -15.42 -4.27
N PHE A 67 -6.16 -16.36 -4.50
CA PHE A 67 -6.07 -17.69 -3.89
C PHE A 67 -4.95 -18.55 -4.47
N THR A 68 -4.52 -18.32 -5.70
CA THR A 68 -3.31 -18.96 -6.25
C THR A 68 -2.07 -18.53 -5.46
N ALA A 69 -1.91 -17.23 -5.22
CA ALA A 69 -0.82 -16.70 -4.40
C ALA A 69 -0.92 -17.17 -2.94
N ALA A 70 -2.11 -17.12 -2.34
CA ALA A 70 -2.34 -17.55 -0.96
C ALA A 70 -2.06 -19.04 -0.76
N ASN A 71 -2.49 -19.90 -1.69
CA ASN A 71 -2.19 -21.33 -1.65
C ASN A 71 -0.68 -21.61 -1.72
N PHE A 72 0.06 -20.89 -2.56
CA PHE A 72 1.51 -21.01 -2.59
C PHE A 72 2.14 -20.65 -1.24
N LEU A 73 1.68 -19.56 -0.61
CA LEU A 73 2.15 -19.10 0.70
C LEU A 73 1.83 -20.07 1.84
N GLY A 74 0.89 -21.00 1.64
CA GLY A 74 0.63 -22.09 2.58
C GLY A 74 1.76 -23.16 2.64
N TYR A 75 2.62 -23.21 1.63
CA TYR A 75 3.73 -24.17 1.53
C TYR A 75 5.12 -23.52 1.54
N ALA A 76 5.21 -22.24 1.17
CA ALA A 76 6.46 -21.50 1.02
C ALA A 76 6.34 -20.11 1.65
N GLN A 77 7.49 -19.53 2.02
CA GLN A 77 7.54 -18.23 2.72
C GLN A 77 8.20 -17.11 1.89
N ALA A 78 8.44 -17.34 0.61
CA ALA A 78 9.06 -16.36 -0.27
C ALA A 78 8.35 -16.37 -1.63
N LEU A 79 7.39 -15.47 -1.80
CA LEU A 79 6.69 -15.24 -3.04
C LEU A 79 7.03 -13.85 -3.56
N ARG A 80 7.68 -13.77 -4.73
CA ARG A 80 7.86 -12.52 -5.46
C ARG A 80 6.64 -12.26 -6.33
N LEU A 81 5.85 -11.28 -5.94
CA LEU A 81 4.58 -10.96 -6.55
C LEU A 81 4.65 -9.64 -7.30
N VAL A 82 4.11 -9.63 -8.52
CA VAL A 82 3.93 -8.42 -9.33
C VAL A 82 2.45 -8.26 -9.67
N ARG A 83 1.90 -7.11 -9.31
CA ARG A 83 0.55 -6.73 -9.72
C ARG A 83 0.58 -6.14 -11.12
N VAL A 84 -0.35 -6.57 -11.97
CA VAL A 84 -0.61 -5.98 -13.27
C VAL A 84 -2.01 -5.40 -13.33
N VAL A 85 -2.20 -4.38 -14.15
CA VAL A 85 -3.49 -3.73 -14.40
C VAL A 85 -3.63 -3.43 -15.89
N ASP A 86 -4.85 -3.25 -16.33
CA ASP A 86 -5.11 -2.69 -17.67
C ASP A 86 -4.82 -1.19 -17.64
N SER A 87 -3.70 -0.79 -18.20
CA SER A 87 -3.25 0.62 -18.20
C SER A 87 -4.17 1.58 -18.94
N ALA A 88 -5.07 1.07 -19.77
CA ALA A 88 -6.06 1.90 -20.47
C ALA A 88 -7.27 2.24 -19.59
N ASN A 89 -7.56 1.41 -18.58
CA ASN A 89 -8.79 1.52 -17.77
C ASN A 89 -8.52 1.60 -16.27
N ALA A 90 -7.28 1.38 -15.82
CA ALA A 90 -6.95 1.46 -14.40
C ALA A 90 -6.41 2.85 -14.05
N PHE A 91 -7.08 3.54 -13.15
CA PHE A 91 -6.70 4.86 -12.68
C PHE A 91 -6.69 4.94 -11.16
N ASN A 92 -5.85 5.84 -10.65
CA ASN A 92 -5.88 6.24 -9.24
C ASN A 92 -7.09 7.15 -9.00
N ALA A 93 -7.76 6.99 -7.87
CA ALA A 93 -8.76 7.95 -7.46
C ALA A 93 -8.09 9.31 -7.19
N VAL A 94 -8.67 10.37 -7.71
CA VAL A 94 -8.13 11.73 -7.62
C VAL A 94 -9.20 12.68 -7.09
N SER A 95 -8.78 13.80 -6.50
CA SER A 95 -9.71 14.83 -6.03
C SER A 95 -10.20 15.78 -7.16
N GLY A 96 -9.61 15.66 -8.34
CA GLY A 96 -9.99 16.41 -9.54
C GLY A 96 -10.87 15.62 -10.51
N THR A 97 -10.87 16.01 -11.77
CA THR A 97 -11.71 15.45 -12.83
C THR A 97 -10.95 14.65 -13.90
N GLU A 98 -9.63 14.81 -13.97
CA GLU A 98 -8.80 14.13 -14.95
C GLU A 98 -8.28 12.80 -14.37
N PRO A 99 -8.39 11.70 -15.13
CA PRO A 99 -7.85 10.42 -14.69
C PRO A 99 -6.31 10.46 -14.65
N LEU A 100 -5.73 9.77 -13.65
CA LEU A 100 -4.29 9.66 -13.47
C LEU A 100 -3.93 8.21 -13.17
N LEU A 101 -2.88 7.70 -13.79
CA LEU A 101 -2.33 6.39 -13.47
C LEU A 101 -0.93 6.55 -12.86
N ILE A 102 -0.83 6.38 -11.56
CA ILE A 102 0.42 6.27 -10.81
C ILE A 102 0.60 4.81 -10.47
N LYS A 103 1.58 4.15 -11.06
CA LYS A 103 1.78 2.71 -10.92
C LYS A 103 2.38 2.33 -9.56
N ASN A 104 3.44 3.04 -9.17
CA ASN A 104 4.22 2.78 -7.97
C ASN A 104 4.96 4.05 -7.52
N GLN A 105 5.82 3.91 -6.51
CA GLN A 105 6.57 5.03 -5.95
C GLN A 105 7.56 5.62 -6.95
N ASP A 106 8.27 4.77 -7.70
CA ASP A 106 9.27 5.22 -8.69
C ASP A 106 8.60 6.01 -9.82
N ASP A 107 7.44 5.54 -10.29
CA ASP A 107 6.66 6.23 -11.30
C ASP A 107 6.16 7.61 -10.78
N TYR A 108 5.73 7.67 -9.52
CA TYR A 108 5.36 8.92 -8.88
C TYR A 108 6.53 9.91 -8.80
N GLU A 109 7.69 9.46 -8.34
CA GLU A 109 8.87 10.31 -8.17
C GLU A 109 9.43 10.78 -9.50
N LEU A 110 9.34 9.95 -10.54
CA LEU A 110 9.86 10.29 -11.86
C LEU A 110 8.94 11.26 -12.63
N ASN A 111 7.62 11.08 -12.55
CA ASN A 111 6.67 11.70 -13.46
C ASN A 111 5.67 12.66 -12.78
N TYR A 112 5.47 12.54 -11.46
CA TYR A 112 4.34 13.17 -10.78
C TYR A 112 4.70 13.99 -9.52
N LEU A 113 5.97 14.16 -9.20
CA LEU A 113 6.40 15.01 -8.07
C LEU A 113 5.90 16.44 -8.19
N ASP A 114 5.85 16.96 -9.41
CA ASP A 114 5.25 18.26 -9.70
C ASP A 114 3.91 18.09 -10.42
N LEU A 115 2.85 17.91 -9.64
CA LEU A 115 1.48 17.83 -10.15
C LEU A 115 0.92 19.18 -10.62
N SER A 116 1.65 20.28 -10.48
CA SER A 116 1.19 21.62 -10.91
C SER A 116 0.90 21.70 -12.41
N ALA A 117 1.57 20.85 -13.21
CA ALA A 117 1.32 20.69 -14.63
C ALA A 117 -0.02 19.98 -14.94
N ASN A 118 -0.65 19.32 -13.97
CA ASN A 118 -1.88 18.55 -14.11
C ASN A 118 -3.01 19.17 -13.27
N ALA A 119 -3.33 20.42 -13.55
CA ALA A 119 -4.27 21.23 -12.75
C ALA A 119 -5.65 20.59 -12.52
N ASN A 120 -6.08 19.68 -13.38
CA ASN A 120 -7.38 19.03 -13.29
C ASN A 120 -7.37 17.73 -12.47
N VAL A 121 -6.21 17.23 -12.06
CA VAL A 121 -6.08 16.04 -11.18
C VAL A 121 -6.48 16.36 -9.73
N GLY A 122 -6.34 17.62 -9.33
CA GLY A 122 -6.61 18.06 -7.96
C GLY A 122 -5.40 17.88 -7.04
N VAL A 123 -5.61 18.13 -5.75
CA VAL A 123 -4.54 18.15 -4.74
C VAL A 123 -4.26 16.80 -4.07
N PHE A 124 -5.14 15.82 -4.27
CA PHE A 124 -5.00 14.49 -3.70
C PHE A 124 -5.18 13.43 -4.77
N ALA A 125 -4.33 12.42 -4.73
CA ALA A 125 -4.44 11.20 -5.52
C ALA A 125 -4.27 9.99 -4.62
N ALA A 126 -5.04 8.93 -4.85
CA ALA A 126 -4.84 7.67 -4.16
C ALA A 126 -3.49 7.07 -4.58
N ARG A 127 -2.79 6.44 -3.64
CA ARG A 127 -1.44 5.93 -3.85
C ARG A 127 -1.34 4.91 -4.97
N TYR A 128 -2.37 4.07 -5.12
CA TYR A 128 -2.40 2.99 -6.10
C TYR A 128 -3.67 3.02 -6.94
N PRO A 129 -3.61 2.56 -8.19
CA PRO A 129 -4.79 2.50 -9.04
C PRO A 129 -5.76 1.40 -8.61
N GLY A 130 -7.04 1.65 -8.83
CA GLY A 130 -8.13 0.71 -8.60
C GLY A 130 -9.32 1.33 -7.87
N GLU A 131 -10.44 0.62 -7.91
CA GLU A 131 -11.73 1.08 -7.36
C GLU A 131 -11.72 1.32 -5.84
N LEU A 132 -10.81 0.68 -5.11
CA LEU A 132 -10.68 0.89 -3.66
C LEU A 132 -10.37 2.34 -3.32
N GLY A 133 -9.59 3.02 -4.16
CA GLY A 133 -9.28 4.43 -3.98
C GLY A 133 -10.51 5.33 -3.93
N ASN A 134 -11.61 4.96 -4.58
CA ASN A 134 -12.87 5.71 -4.55
C ASN A 134 -13.59 5.65 -3.18
N SER A 135 -13.15 4.78 -2.28
CA SER A 135 -13.64 4.74 -0.90
C SER A 135 -12.97 5.75 0.03
N LEU A 136 -11.90 6.40 -0.43
CA LEU A 136 -11.14 7.35 0.37
C LEU A 136 -11.80 8.72 0.34
N LEU A 137 -12.04 9.27 1.50
CA LEU A 137 -12.37 10.67 1.73
C LEU A 137 -11.19 11.35 2.41
N VAL A 138 -10.66 12.40 1.81
CA VAL A 138 -9.64 13.25 2.43
C VAL A 138 -10.25 14.60 2.75
N SER A 139 -10.13 15.03 4.00
CA SER A 139 -10.55 16.36 4.44
C SER A 139 -9.44 17.03 5.22
N TYR A 140 -9.34 18.34 5.10
CA TYR A 140 -8.34 19.10 5.84
C TYR A 140 -8.94 20.39 6.39
N TYR A 141 -8.37 20.85 7.50
CA TYR A 141 -8.72 22.12 8.12
C TYR A 141 -7.45 22.89 8.49
N GLY A 142 -7.33 24.11 8.02
CA GLY A 142 -6.13 24.95 8.19
C GLY A 142 -6.43 26.39 8.58
N ASN A 143 -7.47 26.61 9.40
CA ASN A 143 -7.87 27.94 9.85
C ASN A 143 -7.90 27.96 11.41
N ALA A 144 -7.27 28.97 12.01
CA ALA A 144 -7.26 29.16 13.46
C ALA A 144 -8.59 29.69 14.06
N ASN A 145 -9.69 29.59 13.34
CA ASN A 145 -11.00 30.05 13.80
C ASN A 145 -11.76 28.94 14.53
N ASN A 146 -11.96 29.08 15.84
CA ASN A 146 -12.65 28.11 16.68
C ASN A 146 -14.10 27.82 16.24
N THR A 147 -14.86 28.87 15.82
CA THR A 147 -16.24 28.68 15.40
C THR A 147 -16.33 27.90 14.10
N ALA A 148 -15.49 28.23 13.12
CA ALA A 148 -15.42 27.49 11.88
C ALA A 148 -14.91 26.06 12.06
N TYR A 149 -14.01 25.85 13.04
CA TYR A 149 -13.53 24.52 13.41
C TYR A 149 -14.63 23.61 13.93
N GLY A 150 -15.46 24.10 14.84
CA GLY A 150 -16.60 23.34 15.38
C GLY A 150 -17.64 22.95 14.31
N ASN A 151 -17.63 23.62 13.15
CA ASN A 151 -18.47 23.30 12.00
C ASN A 151 -17.77 22.44 10.94
N TRP A 152 -16.54 22.00 11.21
CA TRP A 152 -15.84 21.12 10.28
C TRP A 152 -16.39 19.70 10.38
N THR A 153 -17.33 19.42 9.48
CA THR A 153 -18.09 18.16 9.43
C THR A 153 -18.15 17.66 7.99
N TYR A 154 -18.44 16.39 7.81
CA TYR A 154 -18.79 15.79 6.53
C TYR A 154 -20.01 14.89 6.70
N GLY A 155 -21.16 15.32 6.16
CA GLY A 155 -22.44 14.69 6.46
C GLY A 155 -22.72 14.67 7.97
N ALA A 156 -22.87 13.49 8.54
CA ALA A 156 -23.08 13.31 9.99
C ALA A 156 -21.75 13.13 10.77
N LEU A 157 -20.59 13.18 10.09
CA LEU A 157 -19.29 13.02 10.75
C LEU A 157 -18.79 14.34 11.29
N GLU A 158 -18.53 14.40 12.58
CA GLU A 158 -17.92 15.54 13.25
C GLU A 158 -16.39 15.44 13.21
N LEU A 159 -15.79 15.86 12.08
CA LEU A 159 -14.34 15.70 11.83
C LEU A 159 -13.49 16.43 12.88
N HIS A 160 -13.98 17.56 13.39
CA HIS A 160 -13.31 18.33 14.43
C HIS A 160 -13.14 17.54 15.73
N SER A 161 -14.04 16.62 16.05
CA SER A 161 -13.98 15.81 17.27
C SER A 161 -12.83 14.78 17.27
N GLU A 162 -12.29 14.47 16.11
CA GLU A 162 -11.16 13.55 15.96
C GLU A 162 -9.80 14.15 16.39
N PHE A 163 -9.76 15.45 16.66
CA PHE A 163 -8.54 16.19 16.99
C PHE A 163 -8.66 16.87 18.34
N GLN A 164 -7.53 17.15 18.98
CA GLN A 164 -7.47 17.72 20.34
C GLN A 164 -7.80 19.22 20.40
N GLY A 165 -7.85 19.91 19.27
CA GLY A 165 -8.12 21.35 19.22
C GLY A 165 -7.90 21.94 17.85
N VAL A 166 -8.09 23.26 17.73
CA VAL A 166 -7.94 24.00 16.48
C VAL A 166 -6.47 24.08 16.08
N PRO A 167 -6.11 23.87 14.79
CA PRO A 167 -4.76 24.11 14.32
C PRO A 167 -4.43 25.61 14.44
N GLY A 168 -3.23 25.91 14.78
CA GLY A 168 -2.79 27.27 15.05
C GLY A 168 -1.45 27.61 14.42
N THR A 169 -0.54 28.04 15.24
CA THR A 169 0.80 28.43 14.83
C THR A 169 1.84 27.54 15.51
N SER A 170 2.65 26.85 14.71
CA SER A 170 3.75 26.06 15.25
C SER A 170 4.80 26.97 15.93
N LYS A 171 5.48 26.40 16.92
CA LYS A 171 6.56 27.15 17.61
C LYS A 171 7.63 27.63 16.63
N PHE A 172 7.97 26.83 15.61
CA PHE A 172 8.95 27.19 14.60
C PHE A 172 8.57 28.47 13.84
N VAL A 173 7.31 28.58 13.45
CA VAL A 173 6.80 29.74 12.70
C VAL A 173 6.59 30.94 13.62
N ALA A 174 6.08 30.73 14.83
CA ALA A 174 5.93 31.79 15.82
C ALA A 174 7.24 32.48 16.17
N ASP A 175 8.32 31.71 16.36
CA ASP A 175 9.66 32.23 16.64
C ASP A 175 10.23 33.09 15.48
N ARG A 176 9.63 33.00 14.29
CA ARG A 176 9.98 33.75 13.06
C ARG A 176 8.97 34.83 12.71
N GLY A 177 8.01 35.11 13.60
CA GLY A 177 6.99 36.14 13.39
C GLY A 177 5.88 35.77 12.40
N GLY A 178 5.79 34.51 12.00
CA GLY A 178 4.69 33.99 11.19
C GLY A 178 3.50 33.50 12.04
N ALA A 179 2.41 33.12 11.38
CA ALA A 179 1.21 32.62 12.04
C ALA A 179 0.39 31.68 11.15
N ASN A 180 -0.45 30.84 11.79
CA ASN A 180 -1.47 30.00 11.14
C ASN A 180 -0.92 29.02 10.08
N ASP A 181 0.20 28.39 10.38
CA ASP A 181 0.84 27.42 9.50
C ASP A 181 0.33 25.99 9.71
N GLU A 182 -0.29 25.71 10.85
CA GLU A 182 -0.75 24.36 11.15
C GLU A 182 -2.03 23.98 10.39
N VAL A 183 -2.12 22.70 10.04
CA VAL A 183 -3.29 22.07 9.44
C VAL A 183 -3.58 20.73 10.10
N HIS A 184 -4.83 20.34 10.13
CA HIS A 184 -5.27 18.97 10.37
C HIS A 184 -5.64 18.32 9.04
N VAL A 185 -5.24 17.07 8.86
CA VAL A 185 -5.65 16.24 7.73
C VAL A 185 -6.21 14.94 8.25
N ILE A 186 -7.33 14.49 7.69
CA ILE A 186 -7.98 13.22 8.03
C ILE A 186 -8.29 12.45 6.77
N VAL A 187 -8.01 11.16 6.81
CA VAL A 187 -8.34 10.21 5.74
C VAL A 187 -9.32 9.19 6.29
N ILE A 188 -10.44 9.03 5.61
CA ILE A 188 -11.57 8.22 6.05
C ILE A 188 -11.91 7.22 4.96
N ASP A 189 -12.22 5.98 5.37
CA ASP A 189 -12.83 4.95 4.53
C ASP A 189 -14.35 5.22 4.43
N TYR A 190 -14.73 6.13 3.53
CA TYR A 190 -16.10 6.61 3.44
C TYR A 190 -17.10 5.51 3.09
N MET A 191 -16.74 4.62 2.17
CA MET A 191 -17.60 3.51 1.74
C MET A 191 -17.35 2.22 2.52
N GLY A 192 -16.35 2.15 3.38
CA GLY A 192 -16.00 0.95 4.13
C GLY A 192 -15.32 -0.15 3.32
N LYS A 193 -14.76 0.16 2.14
CA LYS A 193 -14.13 -0.85 1.29
C LYS A 193 -12.79 -1.35 1.82
N PHE A 194 -12.07 -0.54 2.58
CA PHE A 194 -10.80 -0.93 3.20
C PHE A 194 -11.00 -1.68 4.53
N THR A 195 -11.84 -1.16 5.39
CA THR A 195 -12.02 -1.68 6.77
C THR A 195 -13.19 -2.63 6.91
N GLY A 196 -14.18 -2.53 6.02
CA GLY A 196 -15.48 -3.19 6.13
C GLY A 196 -16.52 -2.37 6.90
N LEU A 197 -16.13 -1.20 7.43
CA LEU A 197 -17.01 -0.29 8.15
C LEU A 197 -16.94 1.10 7.51
N ALA A 198 -18.04 1.57 6.97
CA ALA A 198 -18.13 2.90 6.39
C ALA A 198 -17.84 4.00 7.44
N ASN A 199 -17.22 5.07 6.98
CA ASN A 199 -16.82 6.21 7.79
C ASN A 199 -15.73 5.93 8.85
N SER A 200 -14.97 4.84 8.69
CA SER A 200 -13.84 4.55 9.58
C SER A 200 -12.69 5.49 9.30
N VAL A 201 -12.10 6.06 10.35
CA VAL A 201 -10.87 6.86 10.23
C VAL A 201 -9.70 5.92 9.94
N LEU A 202 -9.00 6.16 8.84
CA LEU A 202 -7.81 5.42 8.45
C LEU A 202 -6.55 6.07 8.99
N GLU A 203 -6.41 7.37 8.74
CA GLU A 203 -5.24 8.14 9.14
C GLU A 203 -5.66 9.55 9.56
N LYS A 204 -4.94 10.12 10.52
CA LYS A 204 -5.09 11.52 10.92
C LYS A 204 -3.73 12.14 11.22
N PHE A 205 -3.53 13.32 10.69
CA PHE A 205 -2.34 14.13 10.88
C PHE A 205 -2.72 15.42 11.60
N SER A 206 -2.25 15.54 12.83
CA SER A 206 -2.59 16.66 13.71
C SER A 206 -1.48 17.69 13.71
N PHE A 207 -1.85 18.97 13.66
CA PHE A 207 -0.92 20.10 13.77
C PHE A 207 0.29 20.03 12.81
N THR A 208 0.05 19.58 11.57
CA THR A 208 1.08 19.54 10.54
C THR A 208 1.36 20.94 10.04
N SER A 209 2.61 21.38 10.10
CA SER A 209 3.01 22.71 9.61
C SER A 209 3.09 22.73 8.07
N LYS A 210 2.58 23.81 7.46
CA LYS A 210 2.75 24.15 6.03
C LYS A 210 4.05 24.89 5.76
N ALA A 211 4.82 25.24 6.80
CA ALA A 211 6.08 25.94 6.64
C ALA A 211 7.18 24.98 6.18
N PHE A 212 7.98 25.44 5.21
CA PHE A 212 9.14 24.73 4.68
C PHE A 212 10.42 25.34 5.24
#